data_e30fc2acbb247c7e71db49c825bcfac8
#
_entry.id   e30fc2acbb247c7e71db49c825bcfac8
#
_cell.length_a   1.000
_cell.length_b   1.000
_cell.length_c   1.000
_cell.angle_alpha   90.00
_cell.angle_beta   90.00
_cell.angle_gamma   90.00
#
_symmetry.space_group_name_H-M   'P 1'
#
loop_
_entity.id
_entity.type
_entity.pdbx_description
1 polymer ?
#
loop_
_entity_poly.entity_id
_entity_poly.type
_entity_poly.pdbx_seq_one_letter_code
_entity_poly.pdbx_strand_id
1 'polypeptide(L)'
;VCVIKPVSIDEARTVTETLLQNRAVVLNLEGLDVEIAQRIIDFTSGSCYAINGNLQKISNYIFIITPQTVEISGDFQDIFGGSNSDVSTF
;
A
#
# COMPACT_ATOMS: atom_id res chain seq x y z
N VAL A 1 -0.07 -7.01 8.70
CA VAL A 1 -0.90 -6.31 7.72
C VAL A 1 -2.06 -5.65 8.44
N CYS A 2 -2.26 -4.40 8.15
CA CYS A 2 -3.28 -3.62 8.80
C CYS A 2 -4.39 -3.32 7.80
N VAL A 3 -5.64 -3.62 8.17
CA VAL A 3 -6.76 -3.30 7.31
C VAL A 3 -7.34 -1.97 7.77
N ILE A 4 -7.41 -1.00 6.87
CA ILE A 4 -7.91 0.32 7.21
C ILE A 4 -9.10 0.63 6.31
N LYS A 5 -10.20 1.01 6.93
CA LYS A 5 -11.42 1.36 6.22
C LYS A 5 -11.81 2.77 6.62
N PRO A 6 -11.21 3.77 6.01
CA PRO A 6 -11.43 5.14 6.43
C PRO A 6 -12.83 5.61 6.07
N VAL A 7 -13.35 6.54 6.84
CA VAL A 7 -14.64 7.12 6.55
C VAL A 7 -14.48 8.60 6.18
N SER A 8 -13.30 9.16 6.33
CA SER A 8 -13.05 10.55 5.98
C SER A 8 -11.62 10.71 5.53
N ILE A 9 -11.35 11.84 4.88
CA ILE A 9 -10.02 12.12 4.37
C ILE A 9 -9.01 12.24 5.53
N ASP A 10 -9.47 12.64 6.70
CA ASP A 10 -8.55 12.77 7.81
C ASP A 10 -7.94 11.44 8.19
N GLU A 11 -8.65 10.37 7.97
CA GLU A 11 -8.15 9.06 8.35
C GLU A 11 -7.12 8.52 7.37
N ALA A 12 -6.93 9.19 6.26
CA ALA A 12 -5.90 8.79 5.32
C ALA A 12 -4.52 8.92 5.95
N ARG A 13 -4.38 9.81 6.91
CA ARG A 13 -3.10 9.95 7.59
C ARG A 13 -2.71 8.68 8.32
N THR A 14 -3.68 7.95 8.82
CA THR A 14 -3.40 6.71 9.51
C THR A 14 -2.71 5.72 8.59
N VAL A 15 -3.06 5.74 7.30
CA VAL A 15 -2.42 4.85 6.34
C VAL A 15 -0.94 5.18 6.26
N THR A 16 -0.61 6.46 6.11
CA THR A 16 0.77 6.87 6.02
C THR A 16 1.54 6.52 7.30
N GLU A 17 0.91 6.78 8.44
CA GLU A 17 1.58 6.49 9.71
C GLU A 17 1.86 5.00 9.86
N THR A 18 0.94 4.17 9.41
CA THR A 18 1.13 2.74 9.47
C THR A 18 2.28 2.30 8.56
N LEU A 19 2.34 2.89 7.38
CA LEU A 19 3.42 2.57 6.46
C LEU A 19 4.77 3.00 7.02
N LEU A 20 4.80 4.11 7.72
CA LEU A 20 6.05 4.56 8.32
C LEU A 20 6.51 3.65 9.45
N GLN A 21 5.60 2.82 9.96
CA GLN A 21 5.97 1.82 10.95
C GLN A 21 6.34 0.51 10.29
N ASN A 22 6.58 0.53 8.99
CA ASN A 22 6.99 -0.66 8.24
C ASN A 22 5.92 -1.72 8.18
N ARG A 23 4.66 -1.33 8.13
CA ARG A 23 3.56 -2.27 8.08
C ARG A 23 2.78 -2.09 6.78
N ALA A 24 2.38 -3.21 6.20
CA ALA A 24 1.56 -3.15 5.00
C ALA A 24 0.12 -2.82 5.36
N VAL A 25 -0.59 -2.21 4.43
CA VAL A 25 -1.96 -1.77 4.65
C VAL A 25 -2.85 -2.29 3.55
N VAL A 26 -4.00 -2.83 3.94
CA VAL A 26 -5.07 -3.10 2.99
C VAL A 26 -6.06 -1.96 3.16
N LEU A 27 -6.21 -1.14 2.14
CA LEU A 27 -7.06 0.03 2.19
C LEU A 27 -8.38 -0.28 1.54
N ASN A 28 -9.45 -0.21 2.30
CA ASN A 28 -10.78 -0.53 1.79
C ASN A 28 -11.61 0.73 1.73
N LEU A 29 -11.99 1.11 0.51
CA LEU A 29 -12.73 2.35 0.30
C LEU A 29 -14.19 2.09 -0.06
N GLU A 30 -14.65 0.86 0.11
CA GLU A 30 -16.03 0.56 -0.22
C GLU A 30 -16.99 1.36 0.64
N GLY A 31 -18.06 1.82 0.01
CA GLY A 31 -19.07 2.57 0.74
C GLY A 31 -18.81 4.05 0.83
N LEU A 32 -17.66 4.51 0.38
CA LEU A 32 -17.37 5.93 0.44
C LEU A 32 -17.88 6.65 -0.78
N ASP A 33 -18.20 7.92 -0.57
CA ASP A 33 -18.49 8.80 -1.68
C ASP A 33 -17.30 8.84 -2.63
N VAL A 34 -17.56 8.85 -3.92
CA VAL A 34 -16.51 8.77 -4.92
C VAL A 34 -15.48 9.88 -4.76
N GLU A 35 -15.94 11.09 -4.47
CA GLU A 35 -15.00 12.19 -4.34
C GLU A 35 -14.09 12.01 -3.14
N ILE A 36 -14.64 11.52 -2.04
CA ILE A 36 -13.84 11.30 -0.86
C ILE A 36 -12.86 10.16 -1.10
N ALA A 37 -13.33 9.11 -1.74
CA ALA A 37 -12.45 7.99 -2.05
C ALA A 37 -11.30 8.45 -2.94
N GLN A 38 -11.58 9.29 -3.93
CA GLN A 38 -10.54 9.76 -4.82
C GLN A 38 -9.51 10.60 -4.07
N ARG A 39 -9.96 11.44 -3.15
CA ARG A 39 -9.02 12.23 -2.37
C ARG A 39 -8.13 11.36 -1.52
N ILE A 40 -8.70 10.32 -0.94
CA ILE A 40 -7.92 9.42 -0.11
C ILE A 40 -6.89 8.70 -0.96
N ILE A 41 -7.27 8.27 -2.15
CA ILE A 41 -6.34 7.60 -3.04
C ILE A 41 -5.22 8.56 -3.45
N ASP A 42 -5.57 9.80 -3.77
CA ASP A 42 -4.56 10.76 -4.19
C ASP A 42 -3.55 11.00 -3.08
N PHE A 43 -4.04 11.18 -1.85
CA PHE A 43 -3.16 11.41 -0.73
C PHE A 43 -2.28 10.18 -0.47
N THR A 44 -2.90 9.02 -0.49
CA THR A 44 -2.19 7.78 -0.19
C THR A 44 -1.16 7.47 -1.26
N SER A 45 -1.51 7.74 -2.52
CA SER A 45 -0.55 7.53 -3.61
C SER A 45 0.66 8.41 -3.44
N GLY A 46 0.44 9.68 -3.09
CA GLY A 46 1.55 10.58 -2.86
C GLY A 46 2.42 10.15 -1.70
N SER A 47 1.79 9.73 -0.61
CA SER A 47 2.53 9.26 0.55
C SER A 47 3.35 8.02 0.19
N CYS A 48 2.73 7.11 -0.54
CA CYS A 48 3.40 5.88 -0.92
C CYS A 48 4.61 6.18 -1.79
N TYR A 49 4.44 7.08 -2.74
CA TYR A 49 5.52 7.44 -3.62
C TYR A 49 6.67 8.06 -2.84
N ALA A 50 6.34 8.91 -1.88
CA ALA A 50 7.35 9.63 -1.11
C ALA A 50 8.24 8.70 -0.29
N ILE A 51 7.71 7.57 0.12
CA ILE A 51 8.49 6.63 0.91
C ILE A 51 8.95 5.44 0.09
N ASN A 52 8.83 5.53 -1.21
CA ASN A 52 9.22 4.45 -2.12
C ASN A 52 8.47 3.17 -1.84
N GLY A 53 7.23 3.29 -1.44
CA GLY A 53 6.40 2.12 -1.22
C GLY A 53 5.78 1.66 -2.51
N ASN A 54 4.91 0.68 -2.41
CA ASN A 54 4.23 0.11 -3.55
C ASN A 54 2.74 0.09 -3.31
N LEU A 55 1.97 0.50 -4.31
CA LEU A 55 0.52 0.53 -4.19
C LEU A 55 -0.06 -0.28 -5.33
N GLN A 56 -0.91 -1.24 -4.98
CA GLN A 56 -1.52 -2.11 -5.95
C GLN A 56 -3.02 -2.12 -5.79
N LYS A 57 -3.74 -1.98 -6.89
CA LYS A 57 -5.19 -2.02 -6.89
C LYS A 57 -5.65 -3.46 -6.98
N ILE A 58 -6.42 -3.90 -5.99
CA ILE A 58 -6.95 -5.26 -5.97
C ILE A 58 -8.32 -5.29 -6.63
N SER A 59 -9.14 -4.28 -6.34
CA SER A 59 -10.43 -4.16 -6.96
C SER A 59 -10.72 -2.66 -7.05
N ASN A 60 -11.92 -2.31 -7.48
CA ASN A 60 -12.22 -0.88 -7.68
C ASN A 60 -12.07 -0.07 -6.42
N TYR A 61 -12.26 -0.69 -5.26
CA TYR A 61 -12.24 0.05 -4.02
C TYR A 61 -11.29 -0.51 -2.99
N ILE A 62 -10.45 -1.47 -3.36
CA ILE A 62 -9.53 -2.09 -2.41
C ILE A 62 -8.11 -2.05 -2.95
N PHE A 63 -7.21 -1.55 -2.13
CA PHE A 63 -5.81 -1.39 -2.52
C PHE A 63 -4.92 -2.03 -1.48
N ILE A 64 -3.78 -2.53 -1.90
CA ILE A 64 -2.75 -3.02 -1.00
C ILE A 64 -1.56 -2.10 -1.12
N ILE A 65 -1.07 -1.63 0.02
CA ILE A 65 0.04 -0.70 0.05
C ILE A 65 1.11 -1.27 0.94
N THR A 66 2.33 -1.31 0.44
CA THR A 66 3.44 -1.84 1.21
C THR A 66 4.56 -0.81 1.27
N PRO A 67 5.24 -0.74 2.41
CA PRO A 67 6.38 0.17 2.52
C PRO A 67 7.59 -0.40 1.81
N GLN A 68 8.56 0.44 1.59
CA GLN A 68 9.74 0.05 0.83
C GLN A 68 10.50 -1.10 1.49
N THR A 69 10.55 -1.09 2.79
CA THR A 69 11.45 -1.99 3.47
C THR A 69 10.82 -3.28 3.94
N VAL A 70 9.68 -3.62 3.40
CA VAL A 70 9.07 -4.88 3.75
C VAL A 70 9.99 -5.98 3.27
N GLU A 71 10.33 -6.87 4.18
CA GLU A 71 11.26 -7.92 3.84
C GLU A 71 10.68 -8.95 2.92
N ILE A 72 9.47 -8.75 2.55
CA ILE A 72 8.84 -9.63 1.60
C ILE A 72 9.71 -9.88 0.41
N SER A 73 10.37 -8.85 -0.04
CA SER A 73 11.14 -9.02 -1.26
C SER A 73 12.22 -10.07 -1.07
N GLY A 74 12.86 -10.07 0.06
CA GLY A 74 13.86 -11.08 0.29
C GLY A 74 13.26 -12.46 0.36
N ASP A 75 12.16 -12.57 1.06
CA ASP A 75 11.49 -13.84 1.18
C ASP A 75 11.00 -14.33 -0.16
N PHE A 76 10.48 -13.42 -0.96
CA PHE A 76 10.01 -13.79 -2.28
C PHE A 76 11.14 -14.31 -3.13
N GLN A 77 12.27 -13.69 -3.04
CA GLN A 77 13.38 -14.15 -3.82
C GLN A 77 13.77 -15.57 -3.44
N ASP A 78 13.74 -15.85 -2.17
CA ASP A 78 14.05 -17.20 -1.74
C ASP A 78 13.02 -18.18 -2.24
N ILE A 79 11.77 -17.80 -2.18
CA ILE A 79 10.70 -18.69 -2.58
C ILE A 79 10.66 -18.88 -4.08
N PHE A 80 10.78 -17.80 -4.79
CA PHE A 80 10.65 -17.86 -6.23
C PHE A 80 11.94 -18.03 -6.92
N GLY A 81 12.86 -18.50 -6.20
CA GLY A 81 13.94 -18.80 -6.91
C GLY A 81 14.82 -17.82 -7.02
N GLY A 82 14.68 -17.23 -6.21
CA GLY A 82 15.43 -16.37 -6.24
C GLY A 82 16.04 -16.24 -7.34
N SER A 83 15.82 -16.59 -7.90
CA SER A 83 16.37 -16.47 -8.90
C SER A 83 16.46 -15.58 -9.40
N ASN A 84 16.34 -15.28 -9.24
CA ASN A 84 16.61 -14.69 -9.84
C ASN A 84 16.84 -13.61 -9.74
N SER A 85 17.52 -13.53 -9.73
CA SER A 85 18.09 -12.43 -9.77
C SER A 85 17.51 -11.53 -10.62
N ASP A 86 17.10 -11.98 -11.58
CA ASP A 86 16.48 -11.14 -12.45
C ASP A 86 15.32 -10.60 -11.85
N VAL A 87 14.88 -11.20 -10.87
CA VAL A 87 13.80 -10.69 -10.24
C VAL A 87 14.03 -9.31 -9.84
N SER A 88 15.18 -9.01 -9.53
CA SER A 88 15.47 -7.74 -9.06
C SER A 88 15.26 -6.71 -10.07
N THR A 89 14.96 -7.06 -11.22
CA THR A 89 14.84 -6.08 -12.19
C THR A 89 13.55 -5.39 -12.13
N PHE A 90 12.65 -5.78 -11.36
CA PHE A 90 11.47 -5.03 -11.42
C PHE A 90 11.53 -3.79 -10.62
#